data_5bc35ad46a52a4f242836f0a70872d13
#
_entry.id   5bc35ad46a52a4f242836f0a70872d13
#
_cell.length_a   1.000
_cell.length_b   1.000
_cell.length_c   1.000
_cell.angle_alpha   90.00
_cell.angle_beta   90.00
_cell.angle_gamma   90.00
#
_symmetry.space_group_name_H-M   'P 1'
#
loop_
_entity.id
_entity.type
_entity.pdbx_description
1 polymer ?
#
loop_
_entity_poly.entity_id
_entity_poly.type
_entity_poly.pdbx_seq_one_letter_code
_entity_poly.pdbx_strand_id
1 'polypeptide(L)'
;MNPARYRMIPADLFSDRSSLMKLYFWDPFRDFISQIVGESELYPSADPLQPVNVICYGPGDQSAWHYDSDNAFTMTLMLQSAEAGGVFELAPNTRCGIEEENLEYVSSVLSGERDRVHTVSRTPGELTIFRGCNSLHRVTQVAGARERLMAVFVYEKTPGVIGDPVVNQTVYGRVN
;
A
#
# COMPACT_ATOMS: atom_id res chain seq x y z
N MET A 1 -15.40 -12.20 9.75
CA MET A 1 -14.49 -11.32 9.00
C MET A 1 -14.00 -12.10 7.79
N ASN A 2 -14.25 -11.63 6.56
CA ASN A 2 -13.73 -12.31 5.38
C ASN A 2 -12.21 -12.15 5.34
N PRO A 3 -11.45 -13.23 5.12
CA PRO A 3 -10.00 -13.14 5.06
C PRO A 3 -9.54 -12.26 3.89
N ALA A 4 -8.41 -11.59 4.06
CA ALA A 4 -7.73 -10.92 2.96
C ALA A 4 -7.35 -11.97 1.91
N ARG A 5 -7.63 -11.67 0.65
CA ARG A 5 -7.23 -12.49 -0.50
C ARG A 5 -6.70 -11.55 -1.57
N TYR A 6 -5.46 -11.74 -1.97
CA TYR A 6 -4.80 -11.08 -3.09
C TYR A 6 -3.50 -11.79 -3.40
N ARG A 7 -2.95 -11.52 -4.56
CA ARG A 7 -1.60 -11.97 -4.95
C ARG A 7 -0.68 -10.77 -4.95
N MET A 8 0.59 -10.99 -4.62
CA MET A 8 1.61 -9.94 -4.65
C MET A 8 2.78 -10.37 -5.54
N ILE A 9 3.23 -9.47 -6.38
CA ILE A 9 4.41 -9.65 -7.25
C ILE A 9 5.51 -8.79 -6.64
N PRO A 10 6.56 -9.37 -6.05
CA PRO A 10 7.67 -8.63 -5.44
C PRO A 10 8.64 -8.08 -6.49
N ALA A 11 9.50 -7.15 -6.05
CA ALA A 11 10.40 -6.38 -6.91
C ALA A 11 11.37 -7.23 -7.73
N ASP A 12 11.90 -8.31 -7.17
CA ASP A 12 12.88 -9.19 -7.82
C ASP A 12 12.33 -9.98 -9.02
N LEU A 13 11.01 -9.98 -9.21
CA LEU A 13 10.36 -10.55 -10.40
C LEU A 13 10.21 -9.53 -11.54
N PHE A 14 10.54 -8.26 -11.31
CA PHE A 14 10.53 -7.25 -12.37
C PHE A 14 11.90 -7.14 -13.04
N SER A 15 11.90 -7.03 -14.37
CA SER A 15 13.09 -6.63 -15.09
C SER A 15 13.45 -5.17 -14.77
N ASP A 16 14.74 -4.83 -14.71
CA ASP A 16 15.26 -3.47 -14.61
C ASP A 16 14.75 -2.55 -15.74
N ARG A 17 14.28 -3.15 -16.85
CA ARG A 17 13.67 -2.42 -17.97
C ARG A 17 12.20 -2.10 -17.78
N SER A 18 11.56 -2.62 -16.74
CA SER A 18 10.15 -2.32 -16.48
C SER A 18 9.95 -0.82 -16.21
N SER A 19 8.82 -0.28 -16.63
CA SER A 19 8.51 1.14 -16.40
C SER A 19 8.37 1.46 -14.91
N LEU A 20 7.91 0.51 -14.11
CA LEU A 20 7.78 0.69 -12.66
C LEU A 20 9.16 0.80 -11.99
N MET A 21 10.11 -0.08 -12.35
CA MET A 21 11.47 0.00 -11.82
C MET A 21 12.17 1.28 -12.26
N LYS A 22 12.03 1.68 -13.52
CA LYS A 22 12.56 2.95 -14.03
C LYS A 22 11.98 4.15 -13.31
N LEU A 23 10.68 4.17 -13.03
CA LEU A 23 10.03 5.24 -12.28
C LEU A 23 10.54 5.28 -10.85
N TYR A 24 10.64 4.14 -10.19
CA TYR A 24 11.09 4.02 -8.82
C TYR A 24 12.54 4.54 -8.63
N PHE A 25 13.47 4.19 -9.52
CA PHE A 25 14.86 4.63 -9.46
C PHE A 25 15.12 5.98 -10.14
N TRP A 26 14.10 6.66 -10.60
CA TRP A 26 14.25 7.98 -11.20
C TRP A 26 14.35 9.06 -10.12
N ASP A 27 15.53 9.64 -9.95
CA ASP A 27 15.81 10.62 -8.90
C ASP A 27 14.80 11.78 -8.84
N PRO A 28 14.39 12.44 -9.96
CA PRO A 28 13.40 13.50 -9.87
C PRO A 28 12.05 13.06 -9.32
N PHE A 29 11.65 11.81 -9.50
CA PHE A 29 10.43 11.27 -8.91
C PHE A 29 10.59 11.12 -7.39
N ARG A 30 11.71 10.55 -6.93
CA ARG A 30 12.00 10.40 -5.51
C ARG A 30 12.09 11.76 -4.80
N ASP A 31 12.76 12.76 -5.43
CA ASP A 31 12.88 14.11 -4.90
C ASP A 31 11.51 14.81 -4.82
N PHE A 32 10.65 14.64 -5.81
CA PHE A 32 9.27 15.12 -5.78
C PHE A 32 8.48 14.50 -4.62
N ILE A 33 8.61 13.17 -4.39
CA ILE A 33 7.95 12.50 -3.28
C ILE A 33 8.48 13.01 -1.93
N SER A 34 9.81 13.18 -1.78
CA SER A 34 10.39 13.67 -0.54
C SER A 34 9.85 15.05 -0.15
N GLN A 35 9.68 15.95 -1.12
CA GLN A 35 9.08 17.26 -0.89
C GLN A 35 7.61 17.18 -0.45
N ILE A 36 6.82 16.28 -1.05
CA ILE A 36 5.40 16.09 -0.68
C ILE A 36 5.26 15.57 0.76
N VAL A 37 6.09 14.62 1.15
CA VAL A 37 6.01 13.99 2.47
C VAL A 37 6.75 14.77 3.56
N GLY A 38 7.49 15.82 3.18
CA GLY A 38 8.20 16.70 4.12
C GLY A 38 9.49 16.09 4.65
N GLU A 39 10.08 15.13 3.95
CA GLU A 39 11.37 14.54 4.28
C GLU A 39 12.50 15.25 3.51
N SER A 40 13.67 15.39 4.14
CA SER A 40 14.82 16.03 3.48
C SER A 40 15.39 15.19 2.34
N GLU A 41 15.34 13.88 2.49
CA GLU A 41 15.80 12.90 1.51
C GLU A 41 15.07 11.57 1.73
N LEU A 42 14.88 10.83 0.64
CA LEU A 42 14.36 9.47 0.65
C LEU A 42 15.34 8.53 -0.06
N TYR A 43 15.42 7.30 0.41
CA TYR A 43 16.32 6.28 -0.09
C TYR A 43 15.53 5.09 -0.64
N PRO A 44 16.00 4.44 -1.70
CA PRO A 44 15.44 3.16 -2.11
C PRO A 44 15.60 2.11 -1.00
N SER A 45 14.60 1.25 -0.83
CA SER A 45 14.73 0.07 0.03
C SER A 45 15.88 -0.81 -0.45
N ALA A 46 16.72 -1.27 0.47
CA ALA A 46 17.80 -2.22 0.18
C ALA A 46 17.32 -3.69 0.17
N ASP A 47 16.06 -3.93 0.53
CA ASP A 47 15.44 -5.25 0.44
C ASP A 47 15.14 -5.60 -1.03
N PRO A 48 15.59 -6.75 -1.55
CA PRO A 48 15.35 -7.10 -2.95
C PRO A 48 13.88 -7.38 -3.29
N LEU A 49 13.00 -7.62 -2.30
CA LEU A 49 11.58 -7.89 -2.53
C LEU A 49 10.71 -6.63 -2.49
N GLN A 50 11.10 -5.62 -1.71
CA GLN A 50 10.21 -4.54 -1.32
C GLN A 50 10.19 -3.28 -2.22
N PRO A 51 11.23 -2.91 -2.97
CA PRO A 51 11.27 -1.63 -3.68
C PRO A 51 10.01 -1.28 -4.45
N VAL A 52 9.53 -2.22 -5.24
CA VAL A 52 8.30 -2.11 -6.02
C VAL A 52 7.52 -3.40 -5.93
N ASN A 53 6.26 -3.31 -5.54
CA ASN A 53 5.36 -4.46 -5.47
C ASN A 53 4.13 -4.21 -6.33
N VAL A 54 3.56 -5.25 -6.92
CA VAL A 54 2.24 -5.14 -7.54
C VAL A 54 1.26 -6.07 -6.83
N ILE A 55 0.24 -5.45 -6.24
CA ILE A 55 -0.88 -6.16 -5.62
C ILE A 55 -1.93 -6.41 -6.70
N CYS A 56 -2.30 -7.68 -6.86
CA CYS A 56 -3.28 -8.14 -7.81
C CYS A 56 -4.51 -8.67 -7.08
N TYR A 57 -5.64 -8.03 -7.26
CA TYR A 57 -6.95 -8.48 -6.75
C TYR A 57 -7.77 -9.01 -7.91
N GLY A 58 -8.01 -10.30 -7.92
CA GLY A 58 -8.94 -10.96 -8.85
C GLY A 58 -10.39 -10.88 -8.40
N PRO A 59 -11.33 -11.42 -9.20
CA PRO A 59 -12.74 -11.50 -8.80
C PRO A 59 -12.93 -12.21 -7.46
N GLY A 60 -13.61 -11.57 -6.53
CA GLY A 60 -13.82 -12.05 -5.16
C GLY A 60 -12.73 -11.70 -4.17
N ASP A 61 -11.57 -11.20 -4.62
CA ASP A 61 -10.48 -10.78 -3.74
C ASP A 61 -10.78 -9.43 -3.07
N GLN A 62 -10.22 -9.26 -1.88
CA GLN A 62 -10.35 -8.05 -1.07
C GLN A 62 -9.20 -7.96 -0.05
N SER A 63 -8.98 -6.82 0.55
CA SER A 63 -8.22 -6.74 1.80
C SER A 63 -9.15 -6.57 3.00
N ALA A 64 -8.75 -7.12 4.15
CA ALA A 64 -9.38 -6.77 5.42
C ALA A 64 -9.00 -5.33 5.82
N TRP A 65 -9.70 -4.77 6.81
CA TRP A 65 -9.26 -3.57 7.49
C TRP A 65 -7.91 -3.84 8.15
N HIS A 66 -6.91 -3.00 7.86
CA HIS A 66 -5.55 -3.14 8.37
C HIS A 66 -4.84 -1.79 8.43
N TYR A 67 -3.71 -1.80 9.11
CA TYR A 67 -2.69 -0.77 9.04
C TYR A 67 -1.50 -1.31 8.28
N ASP A 68 -0.77 -0.42 7.63
CA ASP A 68 0.55 -0.74 7.08
C ASP A 68 1.61 -0.80 8.18
N SER A 69 2.79 -1.28 7.84
CA SER A 69 3.99 -1.22 8.68
C SER A 69 4.32 0.22 9.07
N ASP A 70 5.16 0.39 10.09
CA ASP A 70 5.56 1.71 10.60
C ASP A 70 6.50 2.45 9.64
N ASN A 71 6.03 2.67 8.43
CA ASN A 71 6.67 3.54 7.46
C ASN A 71 6.07 4.95 7.57
N ALA A 72 6.85 5.97 7.22
CA ALA A 72 6.39 7.36 7.28
C ALA A 72 5.14 7.61 6.42
N PHE A 73 5.00 6.86 5.33
CA PHE A 73 3.89 6.97 4.39
C PHE A 73 3.79 5.70 3.53
N THR A 74 2.60 5.50 2.98
CA THR A 74 2.32 4.48 1.96
C THR A 74 2.13 5.17 0.63
N MET A 75 2.78 4.67 -0.41
CA MET A 75 2.67 5.21 -1.76
C MET A 75 2.21 4.14 -2.74
N THR A 76 1.12 4.43 -3.44
CA THR A 76 0.50 3.48 -4.37
C THR A 76 0.15 4.14 -5.70
N LEU A 77 0.41 3.43 -6.80
CA LEU A 77 0.03 3.84 -8.16
C LEU A 77 -1.01 2.88 -8.71
N MET A 78 -2.18 3.39 -9.10
CA MET A 78 -3.21 2.58 -9.75
C MET A 78 -2.76 2.22 -11.16
N LEU A 79 -2.63 0.93 -11.44
CA LEU A 79 -2.26 0.41 -12.77
C LEU A 79 -3.48 0.03 -13.57
N GLN A 80 -4.45 -0.64 -12.93
CA GLN A 80 -5.69 -1.10 -13.55
C GLN A 80 -6.81 -1.11 -12.52
N SER A 81 -7.92 -0.47 -12.83
CA SER A 81 -9.14 -0.54 -12.02
C SER A 81 -9.90 -1.83 -12.28
N ALA A 82 -10.52 -2.39 -11.26
CA ALA A 82 -11.51 -3.46 -11.41
C ALA A 82 -12.66 -3.01 -12.31
N GLU A 83 -13.44 -3.96 -12.81
CA GLU A 83 -14.69 -3.68 -13.53
C GLU A 83 -15.75 -3.12 -12.58
N ALA A 84 -15.84 -3.70 -11.38
CA ALA A 84 -16.69 -3.24 -10.29
C ALA A 84 -16.08 -3.60 -8.93
N GLY A 85 -16.49 -2.92 -7.87
CA GLY A 85 -15.88 -3.11 -6.54
C GLY A 85 -14.41 -2.68 -6.50
N GLY A 86 -13.60 -3.30 -5.64
CA GLY A 86 -12.19 -2.97 -5.48
C GLY A 86 -11.96 -1.52 -5.05
N VAL A 87 -12.90 -0.95 -4.32
CA VAL A 87 -12.85 0.44 -3.85
C VAL A 87 -11.92 0.55 -2.66
N PHE A 88 -11.12 1.60 -2.63
CA PHE A 88 -10.27 1.90 -1.48
C PHE A 88 -11.06 2.72 -0.45
N GLU A 89 -11.15 2.20 0.75
CA GLU A 89 -11.76 2.85 1.90
C GLU A 89 -10.69 3.16 2.95
N LEU A 90 -10.74 4.37 3.50
CA LEU A 90 -9.78 4.91 4.46
C LEU A 90 -10.52 5.56 5.64
N ALA A 91 -10.23 5.13 6.86
CA ALA A 91 -10.58 5.80 8.09
C ALA A 91 -9.34 6.52 8.63
N PRO A 92 -9.20 7.85 8.42
CA PRO A 92 -7.97 8.56 8.71
C PRO A 92 -7.77 8.75 10.22
N ASN A 93 -6.49 8.75 10.64
CA ASN A 93 -6.08 9.07 12.02
C ASN A 93 -6.79 8.22 13.09
N THR A 94 -6.95 6.93 12.81
CA THR A 94 -7.49 5.95 13.77
C THR A 94 -6.47 5.56 14.83
N ARG A 95 -5.18 5.88 14.60
CA ARG A 95 -4.12 5.81 15.62
C ARG A 95 -3.08 6.91 15.40
N CYS A 96 -2.37 7.27 16.48
CA CYS A 96 -1.23 8.19 16.46
C CYS A 96 0.03 7.39 16.81
N GLY A 97 0.85 7.09 15.79
CA GLY A 97 1.94 6.12 15.95
C GLY A 97 1.43 4.69 16.11
N ILE A 98 2.31 3.76 16.52
CA ILE A 98 1.98 2.34 16.67
C ILE A 98 1.21 2.07 17.98
N GLU A 99 1.43 2.87 19.00
CA GLU A 99 1.01 2.59 20.39
C GLU A 99 -0.32 3.24 20.81
N GLU A 100 -0.76 4.28 20.11
CA GLU A 100 -1.95 5.06 20.50
C GLU A 100 -3.10 4.85 19.50
N GLU A 101 -3.87 3.78 19.68
CA GLU A 101 -5.09 3.55 18.91
C GLU A 101 -6.29 4.26 19.53
N ASN A 102 -7.09 4.93 18.71
CA ASN A 102 -8.43 5.35 19.07
C ASN A 102 -9.38 4.15 18.98
N LEU A 103 -9.44 3.36 20.06
CA LEU A 103 -10.20 2.10 20.10
C LEU A 103 -11.70 2.30 19.83
N GLU A 104 -12.28 3.42 20.26
CA GLU A 104 -13.68 3.74 19.98
C GLU A 104 -13.91 3.91 18.48
N TYR A 105 -13.06 4.71 17.82
CA TYR A 105 -13.16 4.91 16.38
C TYR A 105 -12.88 3.63 15.59
N VAL A 106 -11.86 2.89 15.95
CA VAL A 106 -11.57 1.58 15.33
C VAL A 106 -12.75 0.64 15.47
N SER A 107 -13.32 0.54 16.68
CA SER A 107 -14.49 -0.30 16.94
C SER A 107 -15.70 0.10 16.09
N SER A 108 -15.98 1.40 15.95
CA SER A 108 -17.07 1.90 15.13
C SER A 108 -16.89 1.51 13.64
N VAL A 109 -15.68 1.68 13.10
CA VAL A 109 -15.37 1.26 11.72
C VAL A 109 -15.55 -0.24 11.52
N LEU A 110 -15.05 -1.05 12.46
CA LEU A 110 -15.14 -2.52 12.39
C LEU A 110 -16.58 -3.03 12.57
N SER A 111 -17.43 -2.32 13.34
CA SER A 111 -18.86 -2.63 13.51
C SER A 111 -19.72 -2.21 12.32
N GLY A 112 -19.15 -1.48 11.37
CA GLY A 112 -19.83 -1.15 10.12
C GLY A 112 -20.23 0.31 9.96
N GLU A 113 -19.93 1.19 10.91
CA GLU A 113 -20.15 2.62 10.75
C GLU A 113 -19.26 3.19 9.64
N ARG A 114 -19.80 4.13 8.87
CA ARG A 114 -19.12 4.68 7.68
C ARG A 114 -19.02 6.20 7.66
N ASP A 115 -19.56 6.89 8.64
CA ASP A 115 -19.64 8.37 8.68
C ASP A 115 -18.27 9.04 8.60
N ARG A 116 -17.24 8.37 9.11
CA ARG A 116 -15.84 8.83 9.12
C ARG A 116 -14.92 8.04 8.19
N VAL A 117 -15.50 7.22 7.31
CA VAL A 117 -14.76 6.43 6.31
C VAL A 117 -14.83 7.14 4.96
N HIS A 118 -13.68 7.45 4.42
CA HIS A 118 -13.57 8.06 3.10
C HIS A 118 -13.44 6.98 2.03
N THR A 119 -14.24 7.09 0.99
CA THR A 119 -14.07 6.34 -0.24
C THR A 119 -13.19 7.15 -1.18
N VAL A 120 -12.04 6.59 -1.54
CA VAL A 120 -11.10 7.23 -2.45
C VAL A 120 -11.23 6.59 -3.83
N SER A 121 -11.85 7.32 -4.75
CA SER A 121 -11.89 6.90 -6.16
C SER A 121 -10.49 7.02 -6.76
N ARG A 122 -10.09 6.01 -7.53
CA ARG A 122 -8.76 5.95 -8.16
C ARG A 122 -8.88 5.48 -9.59
N THR A 123 -8.29 6.22 -10.51
CA THR A 123 -8.20 5.84 -11.91
C THR A 123 -6.76 5.38 -12.26
N PRO A 124 -6.57 4.58 -13.31
CA PRO A 124 -5.23 4.20 -13.77
C PRO A 124 -4.36 5.43 -14.03
N GLY A 125 -3.12 5.40 -13.51
CA GLY A 125 -2.17 6.51 -13.56
C GLY A 125 -2.20 7.43 -12.32
N GLU A 126 -3.17 7.30 -11.43
CA GLU A 126 -3.23 8.09 -10.20
C GLU A 126 -2.27 7.54 -9.13
N LEU A 127 -1.41 8.44 -8.64
CA LEU A 127 -0.56 8.21 -7.48
C LEU A 127 -1.29 8.66 -6.22
N THR A 128 -1.29 7.84 -5.20
CA THR A 128 -1.86 8.16 -3.90
C THR A 128 -0.81 7.99 -2.82
N ILE A 129 -0.68 9.01 -1.96
CA ILE A 129 0.21 8.99 -0.80
C ILE A 129 -0.66 9.19 0.43
N PHE A 130 -0.51 8.33 1.44
CA PHE A 130 -1.27 8.40 2.68
C PHE A 130 -0.48 7.81 3.84
N ARG A 131 -0.90 8.08 5.07
CA ARG A 131 -0.29 7.51 6.27
C ARG A 131 -0.98 6.20 6.62
N GLY A 132 -0.58 5.12 5.95
CA GLY A 132 -1.16 3.79 6.13
C GLY A 132 -0.94 3.22 7.53
N CYS A 133 0.19 3.55 8.18
CA CYS A 133 0.44 3.16 9.57
C CYS A 133 -0.48 3.84 10.59
N ASN A 134 -1.08 5.00 10.28
CA ASN A 134 -1.95 5.75 11.19
C ASN A 134 -3.43 5.68 10.83
N SER A 135 -3.76 5.13 9.68
CA SER A 135 -5.11 5.17 9.13
C SER A 135 -5.58 3.77 8.77
N LEU A 136 -6.63 3.32 9.43
CA LEU A 136 -7.24 2.02 9.11
C LEU A 136 -7.80 2.06 7.69
N HIS A 137 -7.45 1.09 6.87
CA HIS A 137 -7.86 1.09 5.46
C HIS A 137 -8.09 -0.32 4.91
N ARG A 138 -8.80 -0.38 3.79
CA ARG A 138 -9.03 -1.63 3.07
C ARG A 138 -9.32 -1.42 1.60
N VAL A 139 -9.33 -2.52 0.86
CA VAL A 139 -9.91 -2.62 -0.48
C VAL A 139 -11.15 -3.50 -0.40
N THR A 140 -12.29 -3.00 -0.86
CA THR A 140 -13.54 -3.77 -0.91
C THR A 140 -13.45 -4.89 -1.94
N GLN A 141 -14.36 -5.86 -1.88
CA GLN A 141 -14.35 -6.99 -2.78
C GLN A 141 -14.41 -6.56 -4.25
N VAL A 142 -13.49 -7.12 -5.05
CA VAL A 142 -13.47 -6.94 -6.51
C VAL A 142 -14.57 -7.78 -7.14
N ALA A 143 -15.28 -7.19 -8.09
CA ALA A 143 -16.32 -7.84 -8.89
C ALA A 143 -16.09 -7.62 -10.38
N GLY A 144 -16.75 -8.47 -11.19
CA GLY A 144 -16.51 -8.51 -12.63
C GLY A 144 -15.28 -9.35 -13.00
N ALA A 145 -14.92 -9.36 -14.27
CA ALA A 145 -13.84 -10.21 -14.80
C ALA A 145 -12.46 -9.55 -14.78
N ARG A 146 -12.40 -8.20 -14.74
CA ARG A 146 -11.15 -7.46 -14.78
C ARG A 146 -10.54 -7.31 -13.39
N GLU A 147 -9.29 -7.73 -13.24
CA GLU A 147 -8.52 -7.59 -12.01
C GLU A 147 -8.22 -6.11 -11.69
N ARG A 148 -8.05 -5.83 -10.41
CA ARG A 148 -7.50 -4.57 -9.93
C ARG A 148 -6.00 -4.74 -9.67
N LEU A 149 -5.18 -3.90 -10.31
CA LEU A 149 -3.73 -3.93 -10.17
C LEU A 149 -3.24 -2.61 -9.57
N MET A 150 -2.43 -2.71 -8.52
CA MET A 150 -1.90 -1.57 -7.77
C MET A 150 -0.41 -1.76 -7.54
N ALA A 151 0.42 -0.84 -8.01
CA ALA A 151 1.82 -0.80 -7.60
C ALA A 151 1.95 -0.11 -6.24
N VAL A 152 2.83 -0.64 -5.41
CA VAL A 152 3.29 -0.04 -4.15
C VAL A 152 4.76 0.26 -4.30
N PHE A 153 5.19 1.47 -3.92
CA PHE A 153 6.59 1.89 -3.92
C PHE A 153 7.03 2.10 -2.47
N VAL A 154 8.18 1.55 -2.12
CA VAL A 154 8.72 1.62 -0.76
C VAL A 154 10.00 2.43 -0.77
N TYR A 155 9.96 3.64 -0.20
CA TYR A 155 11.13 4.45 0.09
C TYR A 155 11.36 4.52 1.59
N GLU A 156 12.62 4.64 1.96
CA GLU A 156 13.09 4.66 3.34
C GLU A 156 13.63 6.04 3.72
N LYS A 157 13.60 6.38 5.02
CA LYS A 157 14.19 7.61 5.56
C LYS A 157 15.70 7.53 5.75
N THR A 158 16.24 6.33 5.76
CA THR A 158 17.68 6.06 5.92
C THR A 158 18.13 5.05 4.87
N PRO A 159 19.39 5.14 4.41
CA PRO A 159 19.90 4.20 3.43
C PRO A 159 20.14 2.80 4.05
N GLY A 160 20.06 1.77 3.21
CA GLY A 160 20.41 0.40 3.60
C GLY A 160 19.36 -0.36 4.41
N VAL A 161 18.13 0.15 4.49
CA VAL A 161 17.05 -0.53 5.20
C VAL A 161 16.63 -1.79 4.43
N ILE A 162 16.61 -2.90 5.14
CA ILE A 162 16.11 -4.21 4.70
C ILE A 162 14.85 -4.50 5.50
N GLY A 163 13.83 -5.02 4.84
CA GLY A 163 12.55 -5.33 5.46
C GLY A 163 12.63 -6.44 6.52
N ASP A 164 11.68 -6.44 7.43
CA ASP A 164 11.56 -7.49 8.44
C ASP A 164 11.32 -8.85 7.76
N PRO A 165 12.14 -9.88 8.03
CA PRO A 165 11.98 -11.22 7.47
C PRO A 165 10.61 -11.84 7.76
N VAL A 166 9.98 -11.53 8.90
CA VAL A 166 8.63 -12.02 9.26
C VAL A 166 7.59 -11.40 8.36
N VAL A 167 7.72 -10.10 8.06
CA VAL A 167 6.87 -9.40 7.10
C VAL A 167 7.07 -9.99 5.70
N ASN A 168 8.31 -10.18 5.26
CA ASN A 168 8.62 -10.77 3.96
C ASN A 168 8.03 -12.19 3.83
N GLN A 169 8.19 -13.03 4.86
CA GLN A 169 7.60 -14.36 4.88
C GLN A 169 6.07 -14.31 4.79
N THR A 170 5.43 -13.36 5.49
CA THR A 170 3.97 -13.23 5.51
C THR A 170 3.43 -12.73 4.16
N VAL A 171 4.11 -11.75 3.57
CA VAL A 171 3.64 -11.04 2.37
C VAL A 171 4.03 -11.78 1.08
N TYR A 172 5.25 -12.29 1.01
CA TYR A 172 5.81 -12.91 -0.20
C TYR A 172 5.93 -14.43 -0.12
N GLY A 173 5.68 -15.02 1.07
CA GLY A 173 5.86 -16.45 1.30
C GLY A 173 7.31 -16.91 1.38
N ARG A 174 8.26 -15.97 1.42
CA ARG A 174 9.70 -16.23 1.48
C ARG A 174 10.46 -15.09 2.14
N VAL A 175 11.62 -15.39 2.63
CA VAL A 175 12.66 -14.44 3.07
C VAL A 175 13.77 -14.38 2.03
N ASN A 176 14.59 -13.36 2.07
CA ASN A 176 15.78 -13.22 1.21
C ASN A 176 16.90 -14.14 1.71
#